data_dfd01603cd639e69e7aae24c7848629e
#
_entry.id   dfd01603cd639e69e7aae24c7848629e
#
_cell.length_a   1.000
_cell.length_b   1.000
_cell.length_c   1.000
_cell.angle_alpha   90.00
_cell.angle_beta   90.00
_cell.angle_gamma   90.00
#
_symmetry.space_group_name_H-M   'P 1'
#
loop_
_entity.id
_entity.type
_entity.pdbx_description
1 polymer ?
#
loop_
_entity_poly.entity_id
_entity_poly.type
_entity_poly.pdbx_seq_one_letter_code
_entity_poly.pdbx_strand_id
1 'polypeptide(L)'
;KKSIVWFAPFTSGVSKVDVLKKAVEAVDFKKTVAKDALTAVKLHFGEKGNDTYLRPIVIRAVVDEVKKCGGKPFLVDSNTLYVGSRKNSVDHLITAIENGFGYEVTGAPLIIADGLKSNDFREVEIDGQYFQKVEVSSAVAEADALIVVSHFKGHVAAGYGGTIKNLAMGCAPARGKKAQHAVHLEVDEEKCIGCGRCFRNCPGHAITMEKDAAGKTTSHIHAEPCLGCCE
;
A
#
# COMPACT_ATOMS: atom_id res chain seq x y z
N LYS A 1 21.28 -18.11 -6.32
CA LYS A 1 20.54 -18.35 -7.58
C LYS A 1 20.19 -16.99 -8.20
N LYS A 2 20.36 -16.80 -9.54
CA LYS A 2 19.88 -15.61 -10.24
C LYS A 2 18.37 -15.73 -10.46
N SER A 3 17.62 -14.66 -10.19
CA SER A 3 16.19 -14.58 -10.51
C SER A 3 15.99 -14.35 -12.01
N ILE A 4 15.00 -14.99 -12.60
CA ILE A 4 14.60 -14.74 -13.99
C ILE A 4 13.71 -13.49 -14.00
N VAL A 5 14.05 -12.54 -14.88
CA VAL A 5 13.26 -11.33 -15.11
C VAL A 5 12.74 -11.37 -16.54
N TRP A 6 11.42 -11.22 -16.69
CA TRP A 6 10.75 -11.11 -17.98
C TRP A 6 10.50 -9.63 -18.29
N PHE A 7 10.93 -9.18 -19.46
CA PHE A 7 10.71 -7.83 -19.94
C PHE A 7 9.86 -7.87 -21.21
N ALA A 8 8.76 -7.14 -21.23
CA ALA A 8 7.88 -7.01 -22.38
C ALA A 8 7.77 -5.53 -22.78
N PRO A 9 8.43 -5.11 -23.89
CA PRO A 9 8.36 -3.73 -24.35
C PRO A 9 6.95 -3.42 -24.90
N PHE A 10 6.43 -2.24 -24.59
CA PHE A 10 5.25 -1.70 -25.24
C PHE A 10 5.65 -0.95 -26.50
N THR A 11 5.37 -1.52 -27.66
CA THR A 11 5.57 -0.90 -28.97
C THR A 11 4.26 -0.41 -29.55
N SER A 12 4.32 0.58 -30.46
CA SER A 12 3.11 1.05 -31.16
C SER A 12 2.46 -0.07 -31.99
N GLY A 13 1.14 -0.10 -32.05
CA GLY A 13 0.40 -1.11 -32.82
C GLY A 13 0.18 -2.46 -32.11
N VAL A 14 0.68 -2.63 -30.87
CA VAL A 14 0.46 -3.86 -30.09
C VAL A 14 -0.46 -3.58 -28.89
N SER A 15 -1.41 -4.46 -28.67
CA SER A 15 -2.30 -4.40 -27.50
C SER A 15 -1.49 -4.59 -26.22
N LYS A 16 -1.54 -3.61 -25.31
CA LYS A 16 -0.90 -3.71 -24.01
C LYS A 16 -1.40 -4.89 -23.18
N VAL A 17 -2.68 -5.24 -23.33
CA VAL A 17 -3.29 -6.38 -22.63
C VAL A 17 -2.71 -7.70 -23.16
N ASP A 18 -2.51 -7.84 -24.47
CA ASP A 18 -1.94 -9.05 -25.05
C ASP A 18 -0.46 -9.23 -24.72
N VAL A 19 0.30 -8.12 -24.69
CA VAL A 19 1.69 -8.14 -24.21
C VAL A 19 1.75 -8.58 -22.76
N LEU A 20 0.86 -8.05 -21.91
CA LEU A 20 0.80 -8.42 -20.49
C LEU A 20 0.41 -9.91 -20.34
N LYS A 21 -0.60 -10.41 -21.05
CA LYS A 21 -0.98 -11.83 -20.99
C LYS A 21 0.21 -12.74 -21.31
N LYS A 22 0.94 -12.46 -22.38
CA LYS A 22 2.16 -13.22 -22.74
C LYS A 22 3.23 -13.15 -21.64
N ALA A 23 3.43 -11.98 -21.03
CA ALA A 23 4.38 -11.82 -19.93
C ALA A 23 3.97 -12.63 -18.69
N VAL A 24 2.69 -12.61 -18.33
CA VAL A 24 2.13 -13.35 -17.18
C VAL A 24 2.20 -14.87 -17.45
N GLU A 25 1.88 -15.32 -18.65
CA GLU A 25 2.05 -16.73 -19.06
C GLU A 25 3.50 -17.21 -18.95
N ALA A 26 4.47 -16.36 -19.32
CA ALA A 26 5.90 -16.67 -19.24
C ALA A 26 6.42 -16.80 -17.78
N VAL A 27 5.77 -16.16 -16.81
CA VAL A 27 6.13 -16.26 -15.37
C VAL A 27 5.79 -17.64 -14.79
N ASP A 28 4.87 -18.37 -15.42
CA ASP A 28 4.42 -19.71 -15.00
C ASP A 28 3.88 -19.75 -13.56
N PHE A 29 2.70 -19.19 -13.37
CA PHE A 29 2.03 -19.13 -12.06
C PHE A 29 1.78 -20.51 -11.42
N LYS A 30 1.78 -21.61 -12.20
CA LYS A 30 1.62 -22.98 -11.67
C LYS A 30 2.69 -23.37 -10.65
N LYS A 31 3.83 -22.70 -10.66
CA LYS A 31 4.89 -22.91 -9.66
C LYS A 31 4.56 -22.28 -8.31
N THR A 32 3.65 -21.31 -8.27
CA THR A 32 3.30 -20.56 -7.06
C THR A 32 1.85 -20.80 -6.64
N VAL A 33 0.94 -21.00 -7.62
CA VAL A 33 -0.50 -21.13 -7.38
C VAL A 33 -0.89 -22.61 -7.45
N ALA A 34 -1.18 -23.22 -6.34
CA ALA A 34 -1.73 -24.57 -6.27
C ALA A 34 -3.24 -24.56 -6.63
N LYS A 35 -3.76 -25.74 -6.96
CA LYS A 35 -5.21 -25.90 -7.15
C LYS A 35 -5.94 -25.55 -5.84
N ASP A 36 -7.04 -24.82 -5.97
CA ASP A 36 -7.90 -24.32 -4.89
C ASP A 36 -7.23 -23.32 -3.92
N ALA A 37 -5.95 -22.92 -4.15
CA ALA A 37 -5.22 -21.97 -3.33
C ALA A 37 -5.93 -20.59 -3.31
N LEU A 38 -6.17 -20.05 -2.11
CA LEU A 38 -6.59 -18.68 -1.90
C LEU A 38 -5.45 -17.74 -2.28
N THR A 39 -5.54 -17.13 -3.46
CA THR A 39 -4.45 -16.37 -4.05
C THR A 39 -4.69 -14.87 -3.94
N ALA A 40 -3.93 -14.21 -3.11
CA ALA A 40 -3.96 -12.75 -2.97
C ALA A 40 -3.30 -12.08 -4.19
N VAL A 41 -4.06 -11.27 -4.92
CA VAL A 41 -3.52 -10.38 -5.95
C VAL A 41 -3.37 -9.01 -5.31
N LYS A 42 -2.16 -8.70 -4.85
CA LYS A 42 -1.85 -7.45 -4.14
C LYS A 42 -1.58 -6.32 -5.13
N LEU A 43 -2.36 -5.29 -5.01
CA LEU A 43 -2.22 -4.07 -5.82
C LEU A 43 -2.53 -2.84 -4.98
N HIS A 44 -2.55 -1.68 -5.61
CA HIS A 44 -3.03 -0.41 -5.06
C HIS A 44 -4.30 -0.03 -5.81
N PHE A 45 -5.41 0.14 -5.11
CA PHE A 45 -6.71 0.45 -5.72
C PHE A 45 -6.87 1.89 -6.23
N GLY A 46 -5.84 2.71 -6.11
CA GLY A 46 -5.90 4.14 -6.46
C GLY A 46 -6.44 5.01 -5.34
N GLU A 47 -6.34 6.31 -5.52
CA GLU A 47 -6.98 7.32 -4.67
C GLU A 47 -8.19 7.88 -5.38
N LYS A 48 -9.16 8.39 -4.63
CA LYS A 48 -10.32 9.08 -5.19
C LYS A 48 -9.88 10.32 -5.97
N GLY A 49 -10.29 10.40 -7.24
CA GLY A 49 -9.91 11.50 -8.12
C GLY A 49 -8.54 11.38 -8.80
N ASN A 50 -7.81 10.28 -8.58
CA ASN A 50 -6.55 9.98 -9.28
C ASN A 50 -6.78 8.87 -10.31
N ASP A 51 -6.18 8.97 -11.49
CA ASP A 51 -6.33 8.03 -12.60
C ASP A 51 -5.02 7.31 -12.99
N THR A 52 -3.95 7.52 -12.23
CA THR A 52 -2.61 6.98 -12.55
C THR A 52 -2.35 5.58 -12.01
N TYR A 53 -3.30 4.95 -11.34
CA TYR A 53 -3.21 3.56 -10.89
C TYR A 53 -3.29 2.56 -12.05
N LEU A 54 -2.92 1.31 -11.81
CA LEU A 54 -3.05 0.25 -12.80
C LEU A 54 -4.52 0.02 -13.16
N ARG A 55 -4.82 0.02 -14.45
CA ARG A 55 -6.20 -0.11 -14.92
C ARG A 55 -6.78 -1.49 -14.59
N PRO A 56 -8.05 -1.58 -14.15
CA PRO A 56 -8.69 -2.83 -13.76
C PRO A 56 -8.61 -3.94 -14.82
N ILE A 57 -8.65 -3.59 -16.11
CA ILE A 57 -8.51 -4.56 -17.22
C ILE A 57 -7.13 -5.26 -17.24
N VAL A 58 -6.08 -4.59 -16.75
CA VAL A 58 -4.74 -5.16 -16.57
C VAL A 58 -4.77 -6.19 -15.44
N ILE A 59 -5.45 -5.88 -14.35
CA ILE A 59 -5.62 -6.77 -13.21
C ILE A 59 -6.46 -8.00 -13.59
N ARG A 60 -7.49 -7.82 -14.42
CA ARG A 60 -8.29 -8.93 -14.96
C ARG A 60 -7.43 -9.99 -15.66
N ALA A 61 -6.43 -9.59 -16.44
CA ALA A 61 -5.55 -10.54 -17.12
C ALA A 61 -4.74 -11.40 -16.12
N VAL A 62 -4.31 -10.82 -14.99
CA VAL A 62 -3.64 -11.56 -13.90
C VAL A 62 -4.60 -12.50 -13.18
N VAL A 63 -5.80 -12.03 -12.86
CA VAL A 63 -6.87 -12.83 -12.24
C VAL A 63 -7.23 -14.05 -13.11
N ASP A 64 -7.40 -13.84 -14.41
CA ASP A 64 -7.75 -14.93 -15.34
C ASP A 64 -6.63 -15.99 -15.38
N GLU A 65 -5.37 -15.59 -15.29
CA GLU A 65 -4.25 -16.52 -15.28
C GLU A 65 -4.18 -17.32 -13.97
N VAL A 66 -4.43 -16.69 -12.82
CA VAL A 66 -4.57 -17.41 -11.55
C VAL A 66 -5.68 -18.46 -11.60
N LYS A 67 -6.84 -18.10 -12.17
CA LYS A 67 -7.97 -19.03 -12.37
C LYS A 67 -7.61 -20.20 -13.31
N LYS A 68 -6.87 -19.95 -14.38
CA LYS A 68 -6.39 -21.02 -15.28
C LYS A 68 -5.47 -22.02 -14.57
N CYS A 69 -4.73 -21.56 -13.55
CA CYS A 69 -3.92 -22.44 -12.69
C CYS A 69 -4.77 -23.22 -11.67
N GLY A 70 -6.06 -22.92 -11.56
CA GLY A 70 -6.98 -23.53 -10.60
C GLY A 70 -7.01 -22.83 -9.23
N GLY A 71 -6.35 -21.69 -9.08
CA GLY A 71 -6.39 -20.88 -7.87
C GLY A 71 -7.68 -20.09 -7.71
N LYS A 72 -7.95 -19.62 -6.51
CA LYS A 72 -9.08 -18.77 -6.11
C LYS A 72 -8.58 -17.36 -5.84
N PRO A 73 -8.51 -16.47 -6.87
CA PRO A 73 -7.96 -15.13 -6.69
C PRO A 73 -8.91 -14.21 -5.95
N PHE A 74 -8.34 -13.34 -5.12
CA PHE A 74 -8.98 -12.16 -4.57
C PHE A 74 -8.05 -10.95 -4.69
N LEU A 75 -8.61 -9.75 -4.89
CA LEU A 75 -7.85 -8.52 -4.94
C LEU A 75 -7.68 -7.97 -3.53
N VAL A 76 -6.48 -7.52 -3.20
CA VAL A 76 -6.17 -7.12 -1.83
C VAL A 76 -5.32 -5.85 -1.75
N ASP A 77 -5.68 -4.97 -0.82
CA ASP A 77 -4.88 -3.87 -0.31
C ASP A 77 -5.14 -3.71 1.20
N SER A 78 -4.42 -2.84 1.88
CA SER A 78 -4.63 -2.48 3.28
C SER A 78 -4.90 -0.98 3.43
N ASN A 79 -5.59 -0.60 4.52
CA ASN A 79 -5.96 0.78 4.79
C ASN A 79 -4.73 1.69 4.90
N THR A 80 -4.91 2.97 4.59
CA THR A 80 -3.83 3.96 4.64
C THR A 80 -3.57 4.46 6.05
N LEU A 81 -2.34 4.87 6.31
CA LEU A 81 -1.97 5.57 7.54
C LEU A 81 -2.52 7.00 7.56
N TYR A 82 -2.43 7.69 6.41
CA TYR A 82 -2.89 9.07 6.25
C TYR A 82 -4.41 9.18 6.07
N VAL A 83 -4.92 10.37 6.29
CA VAL A 83 -6.34 10.72 6.11
C VAL A 83 -6.68 10.72 4.62
N GLY A 84 -7.83 10.16 4.27
CA GLY A 84 -8.29 10.06 2.88
C GLY A 84 -9.35 8.98 2.71
N SER A 85 -9.73 8.73 1.47
CA SER A 85 -10.81 7.79 1.11
C SER A 85 -10.48 6.31 1.32
N ARG A 86 -9.29 6.00 1.84
CA ARG A 86 -8.84 4.63 2.10
C ARG A 86 -8.38 4.40 3.54
N LYS A 87 -8.82 5.27 4.49
CA LYS A 87 -8.43 5.16 5.91
C LYS A 87 -9.16 4.05 6.67
N ASN A 88 -10.31 3.63 6.21
CA ASN A 88 -11.10 2.51 6.75
C ASN A 88 -11.64 1.64 5.61
N SER A 89 -12.01 0.41 5.93
CA SER A 89 -12.38 -0.56 4.90
C SER A 89 -13.66 -0.22 4.14
N VAL A 90 -14.60 0.52 4.72
CA VAL A 90 -15.83 0.92 4.03
C VAL A 90 -15.51 1.90 2.91
N ASP A 91 -14.85 3.01 3.24
CA ASP A 91 -14.47 4.02 2.27
C ASP A 91 -13.46 3.49 1.25
N HIS A 92 -12.56 2.60 1.69
CA HIS A 92 -11.56 1.97 0.83
C HIS A 92 -12.21 1.05 -0.22
N LEU A 93 -13.19 0.22 0.16
CA LEU A 93 -13.96 -0.60 -0.77
C LEU A 93 -14.75 0.25 -1.75
N ILE A 94 -15.41 1.31 -1.28
CA ILE A 94 -16.13 2.26 -2.14
C ILE A 94 -15.15 2.87 -3.16
N THR A 95 -14.00 3.36 -2.70
CA THR A 95 -12.96 3.92 -3.59
C THR A 95 -12.47 2.91 -4.62
N ALA A 96 -12.24 1.66 -4.23
CA ALA A 96 -11.84 0.60 -5.16
C ALA A 96 -12.90 0.34 -6.24
N ILE A 97 -14.19 0.30 -5.85
CA ILE A 97 -15.31 0.10 -6.77
C ILE A 97 -15.46 1.30 -7.71
N GLU A 98 -15.41 2.53 -7.19
CA GLU A 98 -15.45 3.77 -8.00
C GLU A 98 -14.30 3.84 -9.01
N ASN A 99 -13.13 3.29 -8.66
CA ASN A 99 -11.96 3.17 -9.55
C ASN A 99 -12.05 1.97 -10.52
N GLY A 100 -13.18 1.26 -10.54
CA GLY A 100 -13.50 0.20 -11.50
C GLY A 100 -12.97 -1.20 -11.12
N PHE A 101 -12.56 -1.43 -9.87
CA PHE A 101 -12.10 -2.75 -9.41
C PHE A 101 -13.23 -3.70 -8.98
N GLY A 102 -14.47 -3.40 -9.31
CA GLY A 102 -15.61 -4.29 -9.05
C GLY A 102 -15.43 -5.68 -9.66
N TYR A 103 -16.15 -6.66 -9.09
CA TYR A 103 -16.07 -8.07 -9.50
C TYR A 103 -16.41 -8.26 -10.99
N GLU A 104 -17.39 -7.54 -11.49
CA GLU A 104 -17.85 -7.58 -12.90
C GLU A 104 -16.74 -7.20 -13.88
N VAL A 105 -15.80 -6.33 -13.49
CA VAL A 105 -14.66 -5.91 -14.30
C VAL A 105 -13.47 -6.84 -14.09
N THR A 106 -13.08 -7.06 -12.83
CA THR A 106 -11.84 -7.76 -12.48
C THR A 106 -11.99 -9.27 -12.35
N GLY A 107 -13.21 -9.76 -12.13
CA GLY A 107 -13.51 -11.18 -11.97
C GLY A 107 -13.03 -11.78 -10.65
N ALA A 108 -12.65 -10.97 -9.65
CA ALA A 108 -12.23 -11.43 -8.34
C ALA A 108 -12.84 -10.54 -7.24
N PRO A 109 -13.17 -11.07 -6.05
CA PRO A 109 -13.68 -10.28 -4.95
C PRO A 109 -12.60 -9.34 -4.40
N LEU A 110 -13.05 -8.24 -3.76
CA LEU A 110 -12.20 -7.26 -3.07
C LEU A 110 -12.12 -7.59 -1.58
N ILE A 111 -10.92 -7.57 -1.01
CA ILE A 111 -10.69 -7.72 0.42
C ILE A 111 -9.74 -6.61 0.89
N ILE A 112 -10.14 -5.88 1.94
CA ILE A 112 -9.24 -4.99 2.66
C ILE A 112 -8.61 -5.78 3.80
N ALA A 113 -7.30 -5.99 3.70
CA ALA A 113 -6.59 -7.05 4.40
C ALA A 113 -6.44 -6.89 5.91
N ASP A 114 -6.57 -5.67 6.43
CA ASP A 114 -6.29 -5.29 7.81
C ASP A 114 -7.55 -4.95 8.63
N GLY A 115 -8.72 -5.43 8.18
CA GLY A 115 -10.00 -5.26 8.88
C GLY A 115 -10.53 -3.83 8.85
N LEU A 116 -11.68 -3.62 9.50
CA LEU A 116 -12.47 -2.40 9.37
C LEU A 116 -11.69 -1.11 9.69
N LYS A 117 -10.86 -1.14 10.72
CA LYS A 117 -10.08 0.02 11.22
C LYS A 117 -8.57 -0.25 11.27
N SER A 118 -8.07 -1.13 10.41
CA SER A 118 -6.63 -1.46 10.33
C SER A 118 -6.05 -2.13 11.60
N ASN A 119 -6.86 -2.92 12.28
CA ASN A 119 -6.49 -3.60 13.53
C ASN A 119 -6.42 -5.14 13.39
N ASP A 120 -6.58 -5.67 12.18
CA ASP A 120 -6.52 -7.09 11.90
C ASP A 120 -5.21 -7.45 11.20
N PHE A 121 -4.28 -8.06 11.96
CA PHE A 121 -2.93 -8.38 11.49
C PHE A 121 -2.34 -9.58 12.25
N ARG A 122 -1.26 -10.12 11.71
CA ARG A 122 -0.38 -11.11 12.35
C ARG A 122 0.99 -10.50 12.59
N GLU A 123 1.56 -10.72 13.77
CA GLU A 123 2.98 -10.46 14.01
C GLU A 123 3.82 -11.59 13.43
N VAL A 124 4.83 -11.24 12.66
CA VAL A 124 5.77 -12.19 12.05
C VAL A 124 7.17 -11.84 12.52
N GLU A 125 7.85 -12.81 13.13
CA GLU A 125 9.26 -12.68 13.50
C GLU A 125 10.13 -12.74 12.25
N ILE A 126 11.09 -11.82 12.17
CA ILE A 126 12.06 -11.73 11.08
C ILE A 126 13.46 -11.49 11.67
N ASP A 127 14.49 -11.97 10.99
CA ASP A 127 15.88 -11.65 11.32
C ASP A 127 16.32 -10.44 10.47
N GLY A 128 15.75 -9.29 10.78
CA GLY A 128 16.00 -8.05 10.03
C GLY A 128 16.94 -7.12 10.75
N GLN A 129 17.68 -6.30 10.00
CA GLN A 129 18.62 -5.32 10.55
C GLN A 129 17.92 -4.26 11.43
N TYR A 130 16.71 -3.84 11.06
CA TYR A 130 15.98 -2.75 11.74
C TYR A 130 14.77 -3.24 12.51
N PHE A 131 14.21 -4.38 12.14
CA PHE A 131 13.02 -4.96 12.76
C PHE A 131 13.28 -6.42 13.10
N GLN A 132 12.90 -6.82 14.30
CA GLN A 132 12.86 -8.23 14.71
C GLN A 132 11.47 -8.84 14.49
N LYS A 133 10.45 -7.99 14.45
CA LYS A 133 9.06 -8.35 14.17
C LYS A 133 8.44 -7.35 13.21
N VAL A 134 7.56 -7.82 12.36
CA VAL A 134 6.75 -6.99 11.47
C VAL A 134 5.29 -7.39 11.58
N GLU A 135 4.40 -6.43 11.37
CA GLU A 135 2.96 -6.67 11.32
C GLU A 135 2.52 -6.80 9.87
N VAL A 136 1.89 -7.93 9.56
CA VAL A 136 1.33 -8.24 8.23
C VAL A 136 -0.19 -8.32 8.36
N SER A 137 -0.91 -7.61 7.51
CA SER A 137 -2.37 -7.62 7.45
C SER A 137 -2.89 -9.05 7.28
N SER A 138 -3.90 -9.46 8.07
CA SER A 138 -4.31 -10.87 8.22
C SER A 138 -4.65 -11.55 6.90
N ALA A 139 -5.44 -10.92 6.01
CA ALA A 139 -5.81 -11.57 4.74
C ALA A 139 -4.61 -11.80 3.80
N VAL A 140 -3.53 -11.03 3.96
CA VAL A 140 -2.27 -11.28 3.22
C VAL A 140 -1.48 -12.41 3.87
N ALA A 141 -1.40 -12.43 5.20
CA ALA A 141 -0.67 -13.46 5.95
C ALA A 141 -1.32 -14.84 5.84
N GLU A 142 -2.63 -14.91 5.66
CA GLU A 142 -3.43 -16.13 5.58
C GLU A 142 -3.62 -16.63 4.12
N ALA A 143 -3.17 -15.88 3.13
CA ALA A 143 -3.25 -16.32 1.73
C ALA A 143 -2.25 -17.45 1.45
N ASP A 144 -2.70 -18.46 0.68
CA ASP A 144 -1.84 -19.59 0.27
C ASP A 144 -0.80 -19.18 -0.77
N ALA A 145 -1.09 -18.13 -1.54
CA ALA A 145 -0.18 -17.56 -2.54
C ALA A 145 -0.37 -16.05 -2.68
N LEU A 146 0.70 -15.35 -3.03
CA LEU A 146 0.71 -13.90 -3.23
C LEU A 146 1.28 -13.54 -4.60
N ILE A 147 0.49 -12.87 -5.42
CA ILE A 147 0.90 -12.26 -6.68
C ILE A 147 0.88 -10.74 -6.50
N VAL A 148 2.01 -10.09 -6.71
CA VAL A 148 2.13 -8.64 -6.52
C VAL A 148 2.12 -7.92 -7.84
N VAL A 149 1.15 -7.02 -8.02
CA VAL A 149 1.00 -6.21 -9.23
C VAL A 149 1.22 -4.75 -8.87
N SER A 150 2.32 -4.18 -9.33
CA SER A 150 2.79 -2.88 -8.87
C SER A 150 2.86 -1.86 -9.99
N HIS A 151 2.40 -0.66 -9.70
CA HIS A 151 2.66 0.53 -10.51
C HIS A 151 4.00 1.14 -10.08
N PHE A 152 4.94 1.25 -11.01
CA PHE A 152 6.21 1.94 -10.78
C PHE A 152 6.05 3.44 -10.99
N LYS A 153 6.40 4.24 -9.98
CA LYS A 153 6.22 5.69 -10.00
C LYS A 153 7.24 6.41 -9.12
N GLY A 154 7.36 7.73 -9.27
CA GLY A 154 8.10 8.58 -8.32
C GLY A 154 7.48 8.56 -6.92
N HIS A 155 8.30 8.81 -5.90
CA HIS A 155 7.87 8.91 -4.51
C HIS A 155 8.66 10.00 -3.77
N VAL A 156 7.96 10.89 -3.08
CA VAL A 156 8.54 12.09 -2.44
C VAL A 156 9.65 11.73 -1.45
N ALA A 157 9.39 10.79 -0.53
CA ALA A 157 10.34 10.43 0.52
C ALA A 157 11.35 9.34 0.11
N ALA A 158 10.96 8.40 -0.78
CA ALA A 158 11.79 7.24 -1.13
C ALA A 158 12.39 7.29 -2.55
N GLY A 159 12.25 8.42 -3.25
CA GLY A 159 12.67 8.61 -4.64
C GLY A 159 11.72 7.90 -5.62
N TYR A 160 11.43 6.62 -5.41
CA TYR A 160 10.46 5.87 -6.22
C TYR A 160 9.65 4.89 -5.38
N GLY A 161 8.49 4.51 -5.90
CA GLY A 161 7.60 3.48 -5.35
C GLY A 161 7.33 2.39 -6.39
N GLY A 162 7.40 1.13 -5.97
CA GLY A 162 7.16 -0.05 -6.79
C GLY A 162 6.86 -1.25 -5.92
N THR A 163 7.31 -2.44 -6.33
CA THR A 163 6.96 -3.70 -5.68
C THR A 163 7.41 -3.78 -4.22
N ILE A 164 8.62 -3.31 -3.89
CA ILE A 164 9.11 -3.34 -2.50
C ILE A 164 8.17 -2.54 -1.59
N LYS A 165 7.77 -1.32 -2.00
CA LYS A 165 6.84 -0.50 -1.21
C LYS A 165 5.43 -1.11 -1.17
N ASN A 166 4.96 -1.70 -2.27
CA ASN A 166 3.67 -2.37 -2.33
C ASN A 166 3.61 -3.61 -1.42
N LEU A 167 4.71 -4.33 -1.26
CA LEU A 167 4.85 -5.44 -0.30
C LEU A 167 5.00 -4.92 1.13
N ALA A 168 5.97 -4.06 1.39
CA ALA A 168 6.30 -3.61 2.74
C ALA A 168 5.11 -2.85 3.37
N MET A 169 4.89 -1.61 2.96
CA MET A 169 3.79 -0.81 3.50
C MET A 169 2.42 -1.27 3.04
N GLY A 170 2.30 -1.76 1.79
CA GLY A 170 1.04 -2.19 1.23
C GLY A 170 0.44 -3.43 1.89
N CYS A 171 1.24 -4.28 2.52
CA CYS A 171 0.78 -5.45 3.26
C CYS A 171 0.75 -5.26 4.77
N ALA A 172 1.14 -4.10 5.29
CA ALA A 172 1.12 -3.79 6.71
C ALA A 172 -0.18 -3.07 7.12
N PRO A 173 -0.68 -3.22 8.36
CA PRO A 173 -1.71 -2.37 8.93
C PRO A 173 -1.16 -0.95 9.18
N ALA A 174 -2.03 0.00 9.53
CA ALA A 174 -1.65 1.40 9.74
C ALA A 174 -0.50 1.58 10.76
N ARG A 175 -0.53 0.84 11.88
CA ARG A 175 0.56 0.90 12.86
C ARG A 175 1.88 0.32 12.35
N GLY A 176 1.85 -0.76 11.56
CA GLY A 176 3.03 -1.31 10.89
C GLY A 176 3.60 -0.35 9.84
N LYS A 177 2.73 0.36 9.09
CA LYS A 177 3.15 1.44 8.19
C LYS A 177 3.84 2.58 8.96
N LYS A 178 3.28 2.98 10.12
CA LYS A 178 3.88 3.99 11.00
C LYS A 178 5.27 3.57 11.46
N ALA A 179 5.44 2.32 11.91
CA ALA A 179 6.74 1.78 12.31
C ALA A 179 7.77 1.81 11.16
N GLN A 180 7.35 1.49 9.93
CA GLN A 180 8.22 1.53 8.74
C GLN A 180 8.60 2.96 8.32
N HIS A 181 7.79 3.97 8.62
CA HIS A 181 8.18 5.35 8.40
C HIS A 181 9.35 5.76 9.31
N ALA A 182 9.38 5.28 10.56
CA ALA A 182 10.46 5.45 11.55
C ALA A 182 11.00 6.88 11.67
N VAL A 183 10.16 7.88 11.39
CA VAL A 183 10.57 9.29 11.40
C VAL A 183 10.31 9.86 12.79
N HIS A 184 11.38 10.24 13.47
CA HIS A 184 11.33 11.09 14.64
C HIS A 184 11.47 12.53 14.19
N LEU A 185 10.39 13.29 14.31
CA LEU A 185 10.37 14.73 14.02
C LEU A 185 10.41 15.50 15.32
N GLU A 186 11.34 16.41 15.43
CA GLU A 186 11.48 17.32 16.55
C GLU A 186 11.44 18.76 16.07
N VAL A 187 11.01 19.66 16.92
CA VAL A 187 11.05 21.10 16.67
C VAL A 187 12.31 21.66 17.29
N ASP A 188 13.11 22.34 16.49
CA ASP A 188 14.19 23.19 17.00
C ASP A 188 13.56 24.46 17.62
N GLU A 189 13.41 24.45 18.94
CA GLU A 189 12.73 25.51 19.67
C GLU A 189 13.45 26.87 19.54
N GLU A 190 14.78 26.87 19.36
CA GLU A 190 15.54 28.11 19.17
C GLU A 190 15.19 28.79 17.86
N LYS A 191 15.00 27.98 16.80
CA LYS A 191 14.65 28.47 15.46
C LYS A 191 13.15 28.65 15.25
N CYS A 192 12.33 28.09 16.13
CA CYS A 192 10.88 28.20 16.02
C CYS A 192 10.43 29.65 16.25
N ILE A 193 9.77 30.22 15.24
CA ILE A 193 9.22 31.59 15.28
C ILE A 193 7.74 31.63 15.69
N GLY A 194 7.15 30.51 16.07
CA GLY A 194 5.76 30.44 16.54
C GLY A 194 4.69 30.75 15.49
N CYS A 195 4.99 30.67 14.18
CA CYS A 195 4.05 31.07 13.11
C CYS A 195 2.85 30.13 12.94
N GLY A 196 2.85 28.93 13.56
CA GLY A 196 1.76 27.96 13.53
C GLY A 196 1.49 27.30 12.17
N ARG A 197 2.40 27.46 11.19
CA ARG A 197 2.21 26.86 9.85
C ARG A 197 2.18 25.33 9.93
N CYS A 198 3.11 24.71 10.67
CA CYS A 198 3.14 23.27 10.91
C CYS A 198 1.88 22.76 11.63
N PHE A 199 1.39 23.49 12.63
CA PHE A 199 0.16 23.17 13.35
C PHE A 199 -1.07 23.12 12.43
N ARG A 200 -1.25 24.17 11.58
CA ARG A 200 -2.41 24.26 10.67
C ARG A 200 -2.41 23.24 9.55
N ASN A 201 -1.24 22.75 9.15
CA ASN A 201 -1.10 21.82 8.02
C ASN A 201 -0.85 20.36 8.46
N CYS A 202 -0.78 20.07 9.77
CA CYS A 202 -0.54 18.73 10.23
C CYS A 202 -1.74 17.80 9.99
N PRO A 203 -1.67 16.81 9.08
CA PRO A 203 -2.79 15.94 8.76
C PRO A 203 -3.14 14.97 9.89
N GLY A 204 -2.17 14.71 10.80
CA GLY A 204 -2.34 13.88 11.99
C GLY A 204 -2.79 14.64 13.23
N HIS A 205 -2.94 15.98 13.15
CA HIS A 205 -3.21 16.85 14.30
C HIS A 205 -2.25 16.60 15.48
N ALA A 206 -1.01 16.25 15.17
CA ALA A 206 0.03 15.85 16.11
C ALA A 206 0.83 17.03 16.68
N ILE A 207 0.49 18.25 16.34
CA ILE A 207 1.27 19.43 16.71
C ILE A 207 0.40 20.35 17.57
N THR A 208 0.94 20.81 18.71
CA THR A 208 0.37 21.85 19.53
C THR A 208 1.23 23.12 19.47
N MET A 209 0.64 24.25 19.82
CA MET A 209 1.33 25.53 20.00
C MET A 209 1.33 25.88 21.49
N GLU A 210 2.48 26.02 22.07
CA GLU A 210 2.65 26.30 23.51
C GLU A 210 3.41 27.59 23.72
N LYS A 211 3.08 28.31 24.82
CA LYS A 211 3.81 29.51 25.25
C LYS A 211 4.67 29.17 26.42
N ASP A 212 5.93 29.55 26.37
CA ASP A 212 6.83 29.46 27.50
C ASP A 212 6.58 30.60 28.52
N ALA A 213 7.28 30.56 29.65
CA ALA A 213 7.19 31.59 30.72
C ALA A 213 7.60 32.98 30.24
N ALA A 214 8.39 33.10 29.18
CA ALA A 214 8.83 34.35 28.58
C ALA A 214 7.84 34.88 27.51
N GLY A 215 6.76 34.13 27.25
CA GLY A 215 5.73 34.50 26.28
C GLY A 215 6.07 34.14 24.81
N LYS A 216 7.19 33.44 24.55
CA LYS A 216 7.55 32.93 23.23
C LYS A 216 6.65 31.73 22.93
N THR A 217 6.03 31.75 21.73
CA THR A 217 5.22 30.62 21.26
C THR A 217 6.07 29.68 20.43
N THR A 218 6.06 28.37 20.75
CA THR A 218 6.75 27.30 20.04
C THR A 218 5.78 26.18 19.67
N SER A 219 6.09 25.41 18.64
CA SER A 219 5.33 24.22 18.28
C SER A 219 5.94 22.98 18.92
N HIS A 220 5.10 22.03 19.35
CA HIS A 220 5.53 20.73 19.91
C HIS A 220 4.87 19.60 19.13
N ILE A 221 5.65 18.56 18.80
CA ILE A 221 5.18 17.39 18.04
C ILE A 221 4.95 16.23 19.02
N HIS A 222 3.72 15.75 19.06
CA HIS A 222 3.32 14.57 19.85
C HIS A 222 3.55 13.30 19.04
N ALA A 223 4.41 12.40 19.55
CA ALA A 223 4.82 11.18 18.83
C ALA A 223 3.66 10.22 18.54
N GLU A 224 2.68 10.10 19.46
CA GLU A 224 1.59 9.16 19.31
C GLU A 224 0.67 9.46 18.09
N PRO A 225 0.11 10.67 17.92
CA PRO A 225 -0.69 11.01 16.77
C PRO A 225 0.12 11.35 15.52
N CYS A 226 1.45 11.53 15.62
CA CYS A 226 2.30 11.84 14.48
C CYS A 226 2.33 10.70 13.47
N LEU A 227 2.01 10.99 12.20
CA LEU A 227 2.00 10.03 11.10
C LEU A 227 3.39 9.80 10.50
N GLY A 228 4.39 10.63 10.83
CA GLY A 228 5.71 10.59 10.20
C GLY A 228 5.68 10.92 8.69
N CYS A 229 4.71 11.74 8.24
CA CYS A 229 4.52 12.07 6.82
C CYS A 229 5.57 13.03 6.24
N CYS A 230 6.25 13.81 7.09
CA CYS A 230 7.21 14.86 6.72
C CYS A 230 6.59 16.01 5.87
N GLU A 231 5.27 16.26 5.98
CA GLU A 231 4.56 17.35 5.33
C GLU A 231 4.63 18.67 6.11
#